data_331c381c6622a44da18bf4b6939c5088
#
_entry.id   331c381c6622a44da18bf4b6939c5088
#
_cell.length_a   1.000
_cell.length_b   1.000
_cell.length_c   1.000
_cell.angle_alpha   90.00
_cell.angle_beta   90.00
_cell.angle_gamma   90.00
#
_symmetry.space_group_name_H-M   'P 1'
#
loop_
_entity.id
_entity.type
_entity.pdbx_description
1 polymer ?
#
loop_
_entity_poly.entity_id
_entity_poly.type
_entity_poly.pdbx_seq_one_letter_code
_entity_poly.pdbx_strand_id
1 'polypeptide(L)'
;RMARLYGEKKYNELKDVYLNSTQFVTVIVVTAGIVLAVLAEVVLYVWTGDVELAKKAAPILQLYTIGNTLLTLGAFPYYLQYAKGNLRLHFIGNLVMLIVLVPAIIWSAKNYGAIGAGWAWVSIQLVYLIGWVSYVHKIVEPKINIQWFGTFLPNIFYVSLVLYGLCNLFDFSTQRNIAFLQIALISLCCLIVSCLSSCKMRQLIHSKILKRLL
;
A
#
# COMPACT_ATOMS: atom_id res chain seq x y z
N ARG A 1 -20.49 -7.00 -5.94
CA ARG A 1 -20.61 -8.22 -5.13
C ARG A 1 -20.93 -7.90 -3.67
N MET A 2 -20.17 -7.01 -3.01
CA MET A 2 -20.39 -6.64 -1.60
C MET A 2 -21.79 -6.08 -1.34
N ALA A 3 -22.29 -5.16 -2.18
CA ALA A 3 -23.65 -4.59 -2.04
C ALA A 3 -24.75 -5.66 -2.16
N ARG A 4 -24.59 -6.63 -3.08
CA ARG A 4 -25.52 -7.76 -3.19
C ARG A 4 -25.53 -8.61 -1.92
N LEU A 5 -24.36 -8.95 -1.39
CA LEU A 5 -24.24 -9.74 -0.15
C LEU A 5 -24.86 -9.01 1.05
N TYR A 6 -24.75 -7.68 1.07
CA TYR A 6 -25.42 -6.87 2.09
C TYR A 6 -26.94 -6.93 1.96
N GLY A 7 -27.48 -6.79 0.75
CA GLY A 7 -28.93 -6.94 0.48
C GLY A 7 -29.47 -8.33 0.80
N GLU A 8 -28.67 -9.38 0.56
CA GLU A 8 -28.99 -10.76 0.93
C GLU A 8 -28.78 -11.07 2.43
N LYS A 9 -28.36 -10.09 3.26
CA LYS A 9 -28.05 -10.23 4.70
C LYS A 9 -26.93 -11.24 5.01
N LYS A 10 -26.06 -11.54 4.05
CA LYS A 10 -24.91 -12.45 4.18
C LYS A 10 -23.67 -11.70 4.69
N TYR A 11 -23.75 -11.22 5.92
CA TYR A 11 -22.73 -10.33 6.50
C TYR A 11 -21.35 -10.98 6.64
N ASN A 12 -21.28 -12.28 6.95
CA ASN A 12 -20.00 -13.00 7.05
C ASN A 12 -19.31 -13.10 5.69
N GLU A 13 -20.06 -13.43 4.64
CA GLU A 13 -19.51 -13.49 3.28
C GLU A 13 -19.06 -12.10 2.79
N LEU A 14 -19.81 -11.04 3.14
CA LEU A 14 -19.44 -9.65 2.84
C LEU A 14 -18.09 -9.29 3.49
N LYS A 15 -17.94 -9.62 4.78
CA LYS A 15 -16.70 -9.41 5.53
C LYS A 15 -15.53 -10.17 4.91
N ASP A 16 -15.73 -11.42 4.53
CA ASP A 16 -14.71 -12.23 3.87
C ASP A 16 -14.30 -11.63 2.52
N VAL A 17 -15.26 -11.17 1.71
CA VAL A 17 -14.96 -10.49 0.43
C VAL A 17 -14.16 -9.22 0.68
N TYR A 18 -14.53 -8.42 1.68
CA TYR A 18 -13.82 -7.20 2.04
C TYR A 18 -12.36 -7.48 2.43
N LEU A 19 -12.13 -8.37 3.40
CA LEU A 19 -10.78 -8.71 3.87
C LEU A 19 -9.94 -9.36 2.78
N ASN A 20 -10.52 -10.25 1.97
CA ASN A 20 -9.83 -10.92 0.87
C ASN A 20 -9.42 -9.94 -0.22
N SER A 21 -10.30 -8.99 -0.57
CA SER A 21 -9.99 -7.96 -1.56
C SER A 21 -8.89 -7.03 -1.06
N THR A 22 -8.94 -6.63 0.23
CA THR A 22 -7.86 -5.85 0.85
C THR A 22 -6.54 -6.62 0.77
N GLN A 23 -6.51 -7.88 1.15
CA GLN A 23 -5.30 -8.69 1.15
C GLN A 23 -4.72 -8.87 -0.27
N PHE A 24 -5.56 -9.07 -1.28
CA PHE A 24 -5.13 -9.17 -2.67
C PHE A 24 -4.46 -7.88 -3.16
N VAL A 25 -5.09 -6.73 -2.91
CA VAL A 25 -4.50 -5.43 -3.30
C VAL A 25 -3.25 -5.13 -2.49
N THR A 26 -3.20 -5.51 -1.22
CA THR A 26 -2.02 -5.37 -0.37
C THR A 26 -0.79 -6.05 -0.97
N VAL A 27 -0.94 -7.29 -1.46
CA VAL A 27 0.17 -8.04 -2.09
C VAL A 27 0.81 -7.23 -3.22
N ILE A 28 0.03 -6.55 -4.03
CA ILE A 28 0.53 -5.76 -5.16
C ILE A 28 1.05 -4.40 -4.68
N VAL A 29 0.18 -3.64 -4.01
CA VAL A 29 0.43 -2.21 -3.71
C VAL A 29 1.50 -2.02 -2.65
N VAL A 30 1.48 -2.82 -1.57
CA VAL A 30 2.49 -2.72 -0.51
C VAL A 30 3.85 -3.19 -1.03
N THR A 31 3.89 -4.27 -1.81
CA THR A 31 5.16 -4.74 -2.39
C THR A 31 5.74 -3.70 -3.34
N ALA A 32 4.95 -3.20 -4.29
CA ALA A 32 5.40 -2.16 -5.22
C ALA A 32 5.82 -0.88 -4.48
N GLY A 33 5.05 -0.47 -3.47
CA GLY A 33 5.34 0.69 -2.65
C GLY A 33 6.66 0.58 -1.89
N ILE A 34 6.90 -0.54 -1.21
CA ILE A 34 8.14 -0.77 -0.45
C ILE A 34 9.35 -0.84 -1.40
N VAL A 35 9.24 -1.62 -2.47
CA VAL A 35 10.33 -1.75 -3.46
C VAL A 35 10.66 -0.40 -4.10
N LEU A 36 9.63 0.34 -4.55
CA LEU A 36 9.83 1.65 -5.18
C LEU A 36 10.36 2.70 -4.18
N ALA A 37 9.93 2.67 -2.93
CA ALA A 37 10.44 3.57 -1.92
C ALA A 37 11.92 3.28 -1.58
N VAL A 38 12.29 2.03 -1.37
CA VAL A 38 13.66 1.65 -0.98
C VAL A 38 14.63 1.82 -2.16
N LEU A 39 14.21 1.44 -3.36
CA LEU A 39 15.04 1.53 -4.58
C LEU A 39 14.84 2.82 -5.38
N ALA A 40 14.27 3.86 -4.78
CA ALA A 40 13.89 5.10 -5.48
C ALA A 40 15.04 5.73 -6.28
N GLU A 41 16.25 5.77 -5.73
CA GLU A 41 17.44 6.33 -6.40
C GLU A 41 17.81 5.49 -7.63
N VAL A 42 17.88 4.17 -7.48
CA VAL A 42 18.24 3.26 -8.58
C VAL A 42 17.17 3.27 -9.67
N VAL A 43 15.90 3.30 -9.30
CA VAL A 43 14.76 3.39 -10.25
C VAL A 43 14.83 4.70 -11.04
N LEU A 44 15.06 5.82 -10.36
CA LEU A 44 15.22 7.13 -11.03
C LEU A 44 16.44 7.15 -11.92
N TYR A 45 17.56 6.58 -11.49
CA TYR A 45 18.76 6.47 -12.31
C TYR A 45 18.51 5.64 -13.58
N VAL A 46 17.86 4.50 -13.45
CA VAL A 46 17.52 3.65 -14.60
C VAL A 46 16.60 4.39 -15.56
N TRP A 47 15.66 5.16 -15.06
CA TRP A 47 14.70 5.91 -15.88
C TRP A 47 15.32 7.11 -16.57
N THR A 48 16.05 7.95 -15.83
CA THR A 48 16.58 9.23 -16.34
C THR A 48 17.97 9.11 -16.98
N GLY A 49 18.80 8.19 -16.50
CA GLY A 49 20.22 8.08 -16.84
C GLY A 49 21.12 9.11 -16.13
N ASP A 50 20.55 9.96 -15.26
CA ASP A 50 21.23 11.02 -14.55
C ASP A 50 21.34 10.70 -13.06
N VAL A 51 22.57 10.49 -12.58
CA VAL A 51 22.86 10.13 -11.18
C VAL A 51 22.56 11.29 -10.23
N GLU A 52 22.88 12.52 -10.62
CA GLU A 52 22.65 13.70 -9.78
C GLU A 52 21.16 13.99 -9.58
N LEU A 53 20.40 13.89 -10.68
CA LEU A 53 18.95 14.02 -10.64
C LEU A 53 18.33 12.91 -9.80
N ALA A 54 18.78 11.66 -9.97
CA ALA A 54 18.28 10.52 -9.20
C ALA A 54 18.48 10.73 -7.70
N LYS A 55 19.68 11.12 -7.27
CA LYS A 55 19.96 11.39 -5.84
C LYS A 55 19.09 12.52 -5.27
N LYS A 56 18.90 13.60 -6.01
CA LYS A 56 18.10 14.75 -5.56
C LYS A 56 16.60 14.43 -5.49
N ALA A 57 16.09 13.63 -6.43
CA ALA A 57 14.66 13.33 -6.52
C ALA A 57 14.25 12.09 -5.71
N ALA A 58 15.17 11.18 -5.38
CA ALA A 58 14.87 9.96 -4.65
C ALA A 58 14.13 10.18 -3.33
N PRO A 59 14.52 11.11 -2.43
CA PRO A 59 13.80 11.34 -1.18
C PRO A 59 12.35 11.79 -1.39
N ILE A 60 12.09 12.55 -2.45
CA ILE A 60 10.76 13.00 -2.82
C ILE A 60 9.93 11.82 -3.29
N LEU A 61 10.46 10.99 -4.21
CA LEU A 61 9.79 9.80 -4.71
C LEU A 61 9.47 8.82 -3.56
N GLN A 62 10.40 8.62 -2.61
CA GLN A 62 10.19 7.78 -1.43
C GLN A 62 8.96 8.22 -0.64
N LEU A 63 8.90 9.49 -0.25
CA LEU A 63 7.80 10.03 0.54
C LEU A 63 6.46 9.93 -0.17
N TYR A 64 6.40 10.33 -1.44
CA TYR A 64 5.16 10.24 -2.21
C TYR A 64 4.71 8.79 -2.44
N THR A 65 5.65 7.87 -2.65
CA THR A 65 5.34 6.44 -2.81
C THR A 65 4.77 5.86 -1.51
N ILE A 66 5.38 6.15 -0.36
CA ILE A 66 4.87 5.71 0.96
C ILE A 66 3.47 6.28 1.18
N GLY A 67 3.28 7.59 0.99
CA GLY A 67 1.98 8.24 1.18
C GLY A 67 0.90 7.68 0.26
N ASN A 68 1.21 7.41 -1.01
CA ASN A 68 0.26 6.81 -1.96
C ASN A 68 -0.07 5.34 -1.62
N THR A 69 0.88 4.60 -1.06
CA THR A 69 0.62 3.24 -0.54
C THR A 69 -0.37 3.29 0.63
N LEU A 70 -0.16 4.20 1.58
CA LEU A 70 -1.09 4.42 2.71
C LEU A 70 -2.47 4.88 2.22
N LEU A 71 -2.54 5.82 1.27
CA LEU A 71 -3.78 6.27 0.65
C LEU A 71 -4.56 5.11 0.04
N THR A 72 -3.88 4.25 -0.71
CA THR A 72 -4.52 3.10 -1.38
C THR A 72 -5.10 2.11 -0.36
N LEU A 73 -4.38 1.83 0.73
CA LEU A 73 -4.91 1.03 1.82
C LEU A 73 -6.11 1.70 2.47
N GLY A 74 -6.06 3.01 2.70
CA GLY A 74 -7.15 3.81 3.29
C GLY A 74 -8.41 3.90 2.42
N ALA A 75 -8.36 3.53 1.14
CA ALA A 75 -9.52 3.54 0.25
C ALA A 75 -10.52 2.38 0.51
N PHE A 76 -10.09 1.28 1.12
CA PHE A 76 -10.95 0.10 1.32
C PHE A 76 -12.20 0.35 2.16
N PRO A 77 -12.18 1.11 3.26
CA PRO A 77 -13.39 1.44 4.03
C PRO A 77 -14.48 2.13 3.22
N TYR A 78 -14.12 2.84 2.15
CA TYR A 78 -15.10 3.40 1.21
C TYR A 78 -15.98 2.33 0.58
N TYR A 79 -15.37 1.24 0.07
CA TYR A 79 -16.13 0.15 -0.56
C TYR A 79 -17.09 -0.55 0.42
N LEU A 80 -16.70 -0.65 1.69
CA LEU A 80 -17.57 -1.20 2.74
C LEU A 80 -18.77 -0.28 3.02
N GLN A 81 -18.52 1.04 3.10
CA GLN A 81 -19.57 2.05 3.28
C GLN A 81 -20.51 2.08 2.07
N TYR A 82 -19.96 2.03 0.86
CA TYR A 82 -20.73 1.97 -0.38
C TYR A 82 -21.65 0.74 -0.42
N ALA A 83 -21.12 -0.42 -0.04
CA ALA A 83 -21.91 -1.66 -0.01
C ALA A 83 -23.07 -1.60 0.98
N LYS A 84 -22.93 -0.86 2.08
CA LYS A 84 -23.97 -0.63 3.09
C LYS A 84 -24.90 0.55 2.77
N GLY A 85 -24.69 1.26 1.66
CA GLY A 85 -25.51 2.39 1.21
C GLY A 85 -25.35 3.67 2.06
N ASN A 86 -24.30 3.78 2.87
CA ASN A 86 -24.07 4.96 3.73
C ASN A 86 -22.66 5.52 3.55
N LEU A 87 -22.53 6.56 2.73
CA LEU A 87 -21.27 7.23 2.41
C LEU A 87 -21.00 8.48 3.27
N ARG A 88 -21.81 8.74 4.30
CA ARG A 88 -21.71 9.96 5.11
C ARG A 88 -20.32 10.13 5.73
N LEU A 89 -19.79 9.05 6.33
CA LEU A 89 -18.45 9.10 6.94
C LEU A 89 -17.35 9.30 5.88
N HIS A 90 -17.50 8.69 4.70
CA HIS A 90 -16.56 8.90 3.61
C HIS A 90 -16.52 10.36 3.17
N PHE A 91 -17.69 10.99 2.99
CA PHE A 91 -17.78 12.41 2.63
C PHE A 91 -17.16 13.30 3.71
N ILE A 92 -17.49 13.08 4.99
CA ILE A 92 -16.93 13.85 6.11
C ILE A 92 -15.40 13.66 6.17
N GLY A 93 -14.90 12.43 6.05
CA GLY A 93 -13.47 12.13 6.06
C GLY A 93 -12.71 12.83 4.95
N ASN A 94 -13.24 12.84 3.73
CA ASN A 94 -12.62 13.54 2.60
C ASN A 94 -12.63 15.06 2.79
N LEU A 95 -13.70 15.62 3.34
CA LEU A 95 -13.79 17.06 3.62
C LEU A 95 -12.76 17.46 4.68
N VAL A 96 -12.66 16.70 5.78
CA VAL A 96 -11.65 16.94 6.83
C VAL A 96 -10.24 16.81 6.24
N MET A 97 -10.01 15.76 5.44
CA MET A 97 -8.73 15.58 4.74
C MET A 97 -8.37 16.78 3.87
N LEU A 98 -9.31 17.30 3.08
CA LEU A 98 -9.07 18.46 2.21
C LEU A 98 -8.69 19.70 3.01
N ILE A 99 -9.43 19.98 4.09
CA ILE A 99 -9.22 21.15 4.95
C ILE A 99 -7.86 21.11 5.67
N VAL A 100 -7.40 19.91 6.05
CA VAL A 100 -6.13 19.73 6.76
C VAL A 100 -4.96 19.61 5.78
N LEU A 101 -5.12 18.81 4.74
CA LEU A 101 -4.03 18.45 3.82
C LEU A 101 -3.56 19.65 3.00
N VAL A 102 -4.49 20.42 2.43
CA VAL A 102 -4.11 21.52 1.53
C VAL A 102 -3.29 22.60 2.24
N PRO A 103 -3.71 23.14 3.40
CA PRO A 103 -2.87 24.10 4.14
C PRO A 103 -1.54 23.48 4.61
N ALA A 104 -1.55 22.22 5.05
CA ALA A 104 -0.34 21.55 5.51
C ALA A 104 0.71 21.39 4.39
N ILE A 105 0.27 20.98 3.19
CA ILE A 105 1.17 20.88 2.03
C ILE A 105 1.70 22.25 1.63
N ILE A 106 0.84 23.28 1.55
CA ILE A 106 1.26 24.64 1.17
C ILE A 106 2.28 25.19 2.17
N TRP A 107 2.00 25.05 3.47
CA TRP A 107 2.90 25.53 4.51
C TRP A 107 4.23 24.78 4.50
N SER A 108 4.20 23.44 4.40
CA SER A 108 5.40 22.61 4.38
C SER A 108 6.23 22.84 3.11
N ALA A 109 5.57 23.00 1.96
CA ALA A 109 6.27 23.28 0.71
C ALA A 109 6.97 24.64 0.73
N LYS A 110 6.34 25.67 1.31
CA LYS A 110 6.94 27.01 1.45
C LYS A 110 8.18 27.01 2.35
N ASN A 111 8.17 26.24 3.44
CA ASN A 111 9.25 26.26 4.44
C ASN A 111 10.35 25.22 4.16
N TYR A 112 10.01 24.06 3.57
CA TYR A 112 10.91 22.91 3.44
C TYR A 112 10.95 22.32 2.02
N GLY A 113 10.35 23.01 1.03
CA GLY A 113 10.32 22.58 -0.35
C GLY A 113 9.54 21.27 -0.58
N ALA A 114 9.88 20.55 -1.64
CA ALA A 114 9.18 19.33 -2.05
C ALA A 114 9.29 18.19 -1.01
N ILE A 115 10.39 18.11 -0.27
CA ILE A 115 10.57 17.14 0.81
C ILE A 115 9.59 17.41 1.95
N GLY A 116 9.42 18.69 2.34
CA GLY A 116 8.44 19.07 3.34
C GLY A 116 7.01 18.73 2.95
N ALA A 117 6.63 18.99 1.70
CA ALA A 117 5.33 18.57 1.17
C ALA A 117 5.15 17.06 1.21
N GLY A 118 6.18 16.29 0.88
CA GLY A 118 6.19 14.84 0.98
C GLY A 118 5.97 14.34 2.42
N TRP A 119 6.64 14.93 3.40
CA TRP A 119 6.41 14.60 4.82
C TRP A 119 5.00 14.93 5.29
N ALA A 120 4.45 16.09 4.89
CA ALA A 120 3.07 16.45 5.19
C ALA A 120 2.10 15.40 4.60
N TRP A 121 2.33 14.99 3.34
CA TRP A 121 1.57 13.94 2.67
C TRP A 121 1.58 12.62 3.44
N VAL A 122 2.75 12.07 3.76
CA VAL A 122 2.90 10.81 4.50
C VAL A 122 2.25 10.88 5.87
N SER A 123 2.54 11.96 6.63
CA SER A 123 2.04 12.10 8.01
C SER A 123 0.51 12.14 8.06
N ILE A 124 -0.11 12.88 7.15
CA ILE A 124 -1.57 12.99 7.10
C ILE A 124 -2.20 11.68 6.65
N GLN A 125 -1.62 10.99 5.65
CA GLN A 125 -2.11 9.68 5.24
C GLN A 125 -1.99 8.64 6.35
N LEU A 126 -0.91 8.68 7.13
CA LEU A 126 -0.73 7.79 8.27
C LEU A 126 -1.76 8.04 9.38
N VAL A 127 -1.98 9.31 9.73
CA VAL A 127 -3.02 9.70 10.71
C VAL A 127 -4.42 9.31 10.22
N TYR A 128 -4.70 9.50 8.94
CA TYR A 128 -5.96 9.06 8.34
C TYR A 128 -6.14 7.55 8.43
N LEU A 129 -5.11 6.78 8.06
CA LEU A 129 -5.15 5.31 8.08
C LEU A 129 -5.36 4.76 9.51
N ILE A 130 -4.61 5.26 10.49
CA ILE A 130 -4.67 4.78 11.87
C ILE A 130 -5.92 5.31 12.58
N GLY A 131 -6.20 6.59 12.46
CA GLY A 131 -7.29 7.26 13.18
C GLY A 131 -8.64 7.13 12.50
N TRP A 132 -8.78 7.72 11.30
CA TRP A 132 -10.06 7.81 10.62
C TRP A 132 -10.58 6.45 10.15
N VAL A 133 -9.74 5.62 9.55
CA VAL A 133 -10.14 4.29 9.09
C VAL A 133 -10.57 3.42 10.26
N SER A 134 -9.85 3.46 11.38
CA SER A 134 -10.24 2.71 12.59
C SER A 134 -11.57 3.21 13.17
N TYR A 135 -11.82 4.51 13.14
CA TYR A 135 -13.10 5.09 13.54
C TYR A 135 -14.25 4.64 12.62
N VAL A 136 -14.03 4.66 11.31
CA VAL A 136 -15.01 4.17 10.32
C VAL A 136 -15.31 2.68 10.55
N HIS A 137 -14.29 1.85 10.75
CA HIS A 137 -14.49 0.43 11.04
C HIS A 137 -15.28 0.21 12.31
N LYS A 138 -15.01 0.98 13.38
CA LYS A 138 -15.76 0.87 14.65
C LYS A 138 -17.25 1.15 14.49
N ILE A 139 -17.61 2.08 13.61
CA ILE A 139 -19.03 2.45 13.36
C ILE A 139 -19.67 1.49 12.36
N VAL A 140 -18.97 1.20 11.26
CA VAL A 140 -19.58 0.49 10.12
C VAL A 140 -19.61 -1.02 10.34
N GLU A 141 -18.53 -1.59 10.92
CA GLU A 141 -18.39 -3.03 11.17
C GLU A 141 -17.49 -3.27 12.38
N PRO A 142 -18.05 -3.28 13.60
CA PRO A 142 -17.28 -3.52 14.81
C PRO A 142 -16.46 -4.83 14.74
N LYS A 143 -15.24 -4.81 15.27
CA LYS A 143 -14.29 -5.95 15.31
C LYS A 143 -13.58 -6.27 13.98
N ILE A 144 -13.87 -5.59 12.86
CA ILE A 144 -13.15 -5.83 11.61
C ILE A 144 -11.76 -5.21 11.62
N ASN A 145 -11.54 -4.16 12.43
CA ASN A 145 -10.32 -3.34 12.38
C ASN A 145 -9.04 -4.16 12.60
N ILE A 146 -8.98 -4.99 13.64
CA ILE A 146 -7.79 -5.82 13.94
C ILE A 146 -7.53 -6.81 12.80
N GLN A 147 -8.59 -7.43 12.28
CA GLN A 147 -8.47 -8.37 11.16
C GLN A 147 -7.99 -7.66 9.90
N TRP A 148 -8.46 -6.44 9.67
CA TRP A 148 -8.07 -5.62 8.54
C TRP A 148 -6.58 -5.22 8.60
N PHE A 149 -6.08 -4.75 9.75
CA PHE A 149 -4.65 -4.52 9.94
C PHE A 149 -3.83 -5.80 9.76
N GLY A 150 -4.35 -6.94 10.20
CA GLY A 150 -3.73 -8.26 10.00
C GLY A 150 -3.63 -8.69 8.53
N THR A 151 -4.33 -8.01 7.59
CA THR A 151 -4.20 -8.33 6.16
C THR A 151 -2.93 -7.79 5.53
N PHE A 152 -2.35 -6.71 6.04
CA PHE A 152 -1.19 -6.05 5.42
C PHE A 152 0.04 -5.90 6.31
N LEU A 153 -0.07 -5.85 7.63
CA LEU A 153 1.10 -5.72 8.52
C LEU A 153 2.12 -6.85 8.35
N PRO A 154 1.73 -8.14 8.29
CA PRO A 154 2.69 -9.22 8.04
C PRO A 154 3.38 -9.07 6.69
N ASN A 155 2.64 -8.62 5.67
CA ASN A 155 3.17 -8.40 4.34
C ASN A 155 4.25 -7.31 4.34
N ILE A 156 3.98 -6.17 4.98
CA ILE A 156 4.97 -5.09 5.16
C ILE A 156 6.23 -5.64 5.80
N PHE A 157 6.08 -6.39 6.89
CA PHE A 157 7.22 -6.95 7.64
C PHE A 157 8.08 -7.89 6.77
N TYR A 158 7.48 -8.90 6.14
CA TYR A 158 8.23 -9.88 5.37
C TYR A 158 8.85 -9.30 4.10
N VAL A 159 8.14 -8.43 3.38
CA VAL A 159 8.67 -7.78 2.18
C VAL A 159 9.83 -6.86 2.54
N SER A 160 9.71 -6.06 3.61
CA SER A 160 10.79 -5.18 4.07
C SER A 160 12.02 -5.97 4.51
N LEU A 161 11.84 -7.08 5.23
CA LEU A 161 12.93 -7.93 5.69
C LEU A 161 13.71 -8.53 4.51
N VAL A 162 12.99 -9.09 3.53
CA VAL A 162 13.60 -9.70 2.35
C VAL A 162 14.30 -8.64 1.48
N LEU A 163 13.65 -7.50 1.27
CA LEU A 163 14.24 -6.41 0.50
C LEU A 163 15.52 -5.87 1.16
N TYR A 164 15.50 -5.69 2.49
CA TYR A 164 16.69 -5.30 3.25
C TYR A 164 17.82 -6.32 3.08
N GLY A 165 17.53 -7.63 3.19
CA GLY A 165 18.52 -8.68 2.95
C GLY A 165 19.11 -8.65 1.54
N LEU A 166 18.24 -8.49 0.53
CA LEU A 166 18.68 -8.43 -0.87
C LEU A 166 19.54 -7.18 -1.16
N CYS A 167 19.18 -6.02 -0.61
CA CYS A 167 19.97 -4.79 -0.78
C CYS A 167 21.35 -4.87 -0.11
N ASN A 168 21.52 -5.69 0.95
CA ASN A 168 22.83 -5.91 1.57
C ASN A 168 23.68 -6.96 0.84
N LEU A 169 23.06 -7.83 0.04
CA LEU A 169 23.76 -8.89 -0.70
C LEU A 169 24.17 -8.46 -2.12
N PHE A 170 23.52 -7.47 -2.68
CA PHE A 170 23.73 -7.04 -4.06
C PHE A 170 24.09 -5.56 -4.14
N ASP A 171 25.24 -5.27 -4.74
CA ASP A 171 25.59 -3.92 -5.20
C ASP A 171 24.88 -3.65 -6.53
N PHE A 172 24.25 -2.47 -6.62
CA PHE A 172 23.58 -2.08 -7.87
C PHE A 172 24.62 -1.66 -8.93
N SER A 173 24.46 -2.22 -10.11
CA SER A 173 25.32 -1.94 -11.24
C SER A 173 25.18 -0.48 -11.71
N THR A 174 26.30 0.11 -12.12
CA THR A 174 26.33 1.41 -12.81
C THR A 174 25.81 1.32 -14.25
N GLN A 175 25.70 0.13 -14.83
CA GLN A 175 25.09 -0.08 -16.14
C GLN A 175 23.56 -0.15 -16.03
N ARG A 176 22.85 0.77 -16.69
CA ARG A 176 21.40 0.92 -16.62
C ARG A 176 20.62 -0.38 -16.89
N ASN A 177 21.04 -1.13 -17.92
CA ASN A 177 20.36 -2.38 -18.30
C ASN A 177 20.48 -3.45 -17.20
N ILE A 178 21.66 -3.55 -16.57
CA ILE A 178 21.90 -4.50 -15.48
C ILE A 178 21.14 -4.06 -14.24
N ALA A 179 21.17 -2.76 -13.89
CA ALA A 179 20.39 -2.21 -12.78
C ALA A 179 18.89 -2.44 -12.97
N PHE A 180 18.36 -2.28 -14.18
CA PHE A 180 16.97 -2.61 -14.50
C PHE A 180 16.64 -4.08 -14.23
N LEU A 181 17.49 -5.01 -14.67
CA LEU A 181 17.31 -6.43 -14.42
C LEU A 181 17.38 -6.77 -12.93
N GLN A 182 18.31 -6.14 -12.19
CA GLN A 182 18.40 -6.31 -10.73
C GLN A 182 17.11 -5.84 -10.03
N ILE A 183 16.58 -4.66 -10.38
CA ILE A 183 15.29 -4.16 -9.84
C ILE A 183 14.17 -5.14 -10.18
N ALA A 184 14.10 -5.64 -11.41
CA ALA A 184 13.05 -6.57 -11.83
C ALA A 184 13.10 -7.89 -11.05
N LEU A 185 14.29 -8.45 -10.86
CA LEU A 185 14.50 -9.67 -10.08
C LEU A 185 14.15 -9.48 -8.60
N ILE A 186 14.61 -8.39 -7.98
CA ILE A 186 14.29 -8.05 -6.59
C ILE A 186 12.77 -7.87 -6.43
N SER A 187 12.13 -7.14 -7.35
CA SER A 187 10.68 -6.93 -7.34
C SER A 187 9.91 -8.25 -7.43
N LEU A 188 10.37 -9.16 -8.30
CA LEU A 188 9.78 -10.50 -8.44
C LEU A 188 9.94 -11.33 -7.16
N CYS A 189 11.12 -11.34 -6.55
CA CYS A 189 11.37 -12.02 -5.28
C CYS A 189 10.45 -11.47 -4.17
N CYS A 190 10.36 -10.14 -4.05
CA CYS A 190 9.48 -9.49 -3.09
C CYS A 190 8.00 -9.83 -3.34
N LEU A 191 7.55 -9.89 -4.60
CA LEU A 191 6.19 -10.33 -4.95
C LEU A 191 5.92 -11.77 -4.55
N ILE A 192 6.85 -12.68 -4.79
CA ILE A 192 6.72 -14.08 -4.39
C ILE A 192 6.58 -14.18 -2.87
N VAL A 193 7.44 -13.51 -2.12
CA VAL A 193 7.38 -13.49 -0.65
C VAL A 193 6.05 -12.89 -0.16
N SER A 194 5.61 -11.81 -0.77
CA SER A 194 4.32 -11.17 -0.50
C SER A 194 3.14 -12.11 -0.73
N CYS A 195 3.15 -12.87 -1.84
CA CYS A 195 2.15 -13.90 -2.11
C CYS A 195 2.16 -15.02 -1.07
N LEU A 196 3.35 -15.46 -0.66
CA LEU A 196 3.52 -16.53 0.33
C LEU A 196 3.17 -16.07 1.76
N SER A 197 3.39 -14.81 2.10
CA SER A 197 2.97 -14.24 3.39
C SER A 197 1.45 -14.11 3.52
N SER A 198 0.75 -13.98 2.39
CA SER A 198 -0.70 -13.86 2.32
C SER A 198 -1.40 -15.20 2.49
N CYS A 199 -2.15 -15.39 3.57
CA CYS A 199 -2.87 -16.62 3.86
C CYS A 199 -3.83 -17.03 2.73
N LYS A 200 -4.55 -16.07 2.16
CA LYS A 200 -5.52 -16.33 1.07
C LYS A 200 -4.84 -16.63 -0.26
N MET A 201 -3.73 -15.97 -0.57
CA MET A 201 -2.97 -16.29 -1.79
C MET A 201 -2.40 -17.71 -1.71
N ARG A 202 -1.89 -18.13 -0.55
CA ARG A 202 -1.46 -19.52 -0.33
C ARG A 202 -2.59 -20.53 -0.57
N GLN A 203 -3.79 -20.27 -0.03
CA GLN A 203 -4.95 -21.13 -0.24
C GLN A 203 -5.36 -21.21 -1.72
N LEU A 204 -5.33 -20.08 -2.45
CA LEU A 204 -5.64 -20.05 -3.89
C LEU A 204 -4.60 -20.80 -4.71
N ILE A 205 -3.33 -20.63 -4.42
CA ILE A 205 -2.23 -21.35 -5.11
C ILE A 205 -2.37 -22.85 -4.86
N HIS A 206 -2.53 -23.26 -3.59
CA HIS A 206 -2.68 -24.66 -3.22
C HIS A 206 -3.90 -25.31 -3.88
N SER A 207 -5.05 -24.64 -3.90
CA SER A 207 -6.26 -25.16 -4.52
C SER A 207 -6.14 -25.30 -6.05
N LYS A 208 -5.41 -24.40 -6.72
CA LYS A 208 -5.17 -24.49 -8.18
C LYS A 208 -4.15 -25.57 -8.54
N ILE A 209 -3.12 -25.75 -7.71
CA ILE A 209 -2.13 -26.82 -7.91
C ILE A 209 -2.79 -28.17 -7.72
N LEU A 210 -3.61 -28.36 -6.66
CA LEU A 210 -4.33 -29.60 -6.43
C LEU A 210 -5.29 -29.96 -7.59
N LYS A 211 -5.99 -28.95 -8.15
CA LYS A 211 -6.89 -29.15 -9.31
C LYS A 211 -6.16 -29.45 -10.63
N ARG A 212 -4.86 -29.24 -10.73
CA ARG A 212 -4.06 -29.61 -11.91
C ARG A 212 -3.37 -30.96 -11.76
N LEU A 213 -3.28 -31.48 -10.55
CA LEU A 213 -2.67 -32.77 -10.24
C LEU A 213 -3.70 -33.90 -10.10
N LEU A 214 -4.99 -33.56 -10.00
CA LEU A 214 -6.15 -34.44 -10.08
C LEU A 214 -6.82 -34.33 -11.44
#